data_8059a751ea890755307bbe7c2e34d452
#
_entry.id   8059a751ea890755307bbe7c2e34d452
#
_cell.length_a   1.000
_cell.length_b   1.000
_cell.length_c   1.000
_cell.angle_alpha   90.00
_cell.angle_beta   90.00
_cell.angle_gamma   90.00
#
_symmetry.space_group_name_H-M   'P 1'
#
loop_
_entity.id
_entity.type
_entity.pdbx_description
1 polymer ?
#
loop_
_entity_poly.entity_id
_entity_poly.type
_entity_poly.pdbx_seq_one_letter_code
_entity_poly.pdbx_strand_id
1 'polypeptide(L)'
;MDACESIQETSTIMKARFHLIFMLILPCMAAAQLAPDIHPARFGALTLYFENDAFGSTDRDYTNGVRLSWTSPSLQRFSDDPTAGRVAGVFDDAPWFGDSSYERNVAISIGQSMFTPVDVRNPALVPSERPYAAWLYVGLGLVWKKTNVKNTLLFNIGVIGPWALGEESQRLVHDALGQRSPQGWDNQLRNEVGVNVTYERKWRLHHNPASSGMDWDFLPYVGATLGNVYTHGTLGGELRFGYNLPDDFGTGAISDSATTSTPLEGSTKAWAHRFGWHLFARAEGRAVARNIFLDGNTFRDSHSVDKKPFVADLSLGFAVNWRNSKLSYAYIYRTCEFKGQPDEQIFGSITLSIFF
;
A
#
# COMPACT_ATOMS: atom_id res chain seq x y z
N MET A 1 38.17 4.00 -17.91
CA MET A 1 38.15 3.84 -16.46
C MET A 1 36.69 3.84 -15.93
N ASP A 2 35.74 4.32 -16.72
CA ASP A 2 34.37 4.60 -16.24
C ASP A 2 33.39 3.42 -16.22
N ALA A 3 33.58 2.38 -17.04
CA ALA A 3 32.68 1.23 -17.11
C ALA A 3 32.84 0.24 -15.92
N CYS A 4 34.04 0.17 -15.35
CA CYS A 4 34.34 -0.73 -14.24
C CYS A 4 33.83 -0.15 -12.89
N GLU A 5 33.87 1.18 -12.73
CA GLU A 5 33.29 1.88 -11.57
C GLU A 5 31.78 1.79 -11.56
N SER A 6 31.11 1.95 -12.71
CA SER A 6 29.64 1.84 -12.80
C SER A 6 29.13 0.44 -12.47
N ILE A 7 29.83 -0.62 -12.86
CA ILE A 7 29.46 -2.02 -12.55
C ILE A 7 29.67 -2.30 -11.05
N GLN A 8 30.70 -1.73 -10.46
CA GLN A 8 31.03 -1.92 -9.05
C GLN A 8 30.03 -1.15 -8.14
N GLU A 9 29.64 0.05 -8.54
CA GLU A 9 28.56 0.82 -7.88
C GLU A 9 27.22 0.10 -7.95
N THR A 10 26.82 -0.39 -9.14
CA THR A 10 25.57 -1.15 -9.34
C THR A 10 25.55 -2.45 -8.50
N SER A 11 26.68 -3.16 -8.39
CA SER A 11 26.80 -4.37 -7.56
C SER A 11 26.69 -4.06 -6.07
N THR A 12 27.27 -2.95 -5.62
CA THR A 12 27.23 -2.52 -4.21
C THR A 12 25.83 -2.06 -3.81
N ILE A 13 25.17 -1.31 -4.67
CA ILE A 13 23.78 -0.88 -4.51
C ILE A 13 22.84 -2.09 -4.44
N MET A 14 23.02 -3.08 -5.31
CA MET A 14 22.19 -4.29 -5.33
C MET A 14 22.39 -5.13 -4.05
N LYS A 15 23.61 -5.24 -3.52
CA LYS A 15 23.89 -5.94 -2.26
C LYS A 15 23.30 -5.21 -1.06
N ALA A 16 23.41 -3.89 -0.99
CA ALA A 16 22.83 -3.07 0.07
C ALA A 16 21.30 -3.17 0.09
N ARG A 17 20.66 -3.18 -1.09
CA ARG A 17 19.21 -3.37 -1.28
C ARG A 17 18.73 -4.73 -0.74
N PHE A 18 19.46 -5.81 -1.01
CA PHE A 18 19.17 -7.13 -0.46
C PHE A 18 19.30 -7.17 1.06
N HIS A 19 20.29 -6.49 1.64
CA HIS A 19 20.48 -6.45 3.09
C HIS A 19 19.35 -5.69 3.81
N LEU A 20 18.89 -4.57 3.26
CA LEU A 20 17.77 -3.81 3.85
C LEU A 20 16.47 -4.61 3.86
N ILE A 21 16.17 -5.29 2.75
CA ILE A 21 15.02 -6.20 2.63
C ILE A 21 15.14 -7.34 3.66
N PHE A 22 16.33 -7.92 3.80
CA PHE A 22 16.58 -9.01 4.74
C PHE A 22 16.46 -8.56 6.19
N MET A 23 16.94 -7.35 6.53
CA MET A 23 16.80 -6.75 7.87
C MET A 23 15.35 -6.43 8.25
N LEU A 24 14.50 -6.07 7.29
CA LEU A 24 13.07 -5.82 7.54
C LEU A 24 12.25 -7.11 7.64
N ILE A 25 12.59 -8.13 6.85
CA ILE A 25 11.84 -9.39 6.77
C ILE A 25 12.22 -10.35 7.92
N LEU A 26 13.50 -10.40 8.31
CA LEU A 26 13.97 -11.35 9.33
C LEU A 26 13.29 -11.22 10.69
N PRO A 27 13.14 -10.01 11.29
CA PRO A 27 12.43 -9.85 12.55
C PRO A 27 10.95 -10.23 12.46
N CYS A 28 10.33 -9.94 11.31
CA CYS A 28 8.93 -10.28 11.07
C CYS A 28 8.72 -11.79 10.89
N MET A 29 9.64 -12.49 10.24
CA MET A 29 9.61 -13.96 10.14
C MET A 29 9.86 -14.63 11.50
N ALA A 30 10.75 -14.07 12.33
CA ALA A 30 10.97 -14.53 13.69
C ALA A 30 9.72 -14.33 14.58
N ALA A 31 9.04 -13.19 14.44
CA ALA A 31 7.77 -12.94 15.13
C ALA A 31 6.66 -13.93 14.70
N ALA A 32 6.62 -14.30 13.40
CA ALA A 32 5.69 -15.29 12.88
C ALA A 32 5.93 -16.71 13.43
N GLN A 33 7.18 -17.05 13.77
CA GLN A 33 7.53 -18.34 14.40
C GLN A 33 7.19 -18.39 15.91
N LEU A 34 7.11 -17.23 16.56
CA LEU A 34 6.78 -17.12 17.98
C LEU A 34 5.26 -17.01 18.23
N ALA A 35 4.46 -16.86 17.18
CA ALA A 35 3.02 -16.84 17.31
C ALA A 35 2.52 -18.23 17.76
N PRO A 36 1.71 -18.34 18.82
CA PRO A 36 1.18 -19.62 19.28
C PRO A 36 0.34 -20.28 18.19
N ASP A 37 0.22 -21.61 18.23
CA ASP A 37 -0.69 -22.37 17.35
C ASP A 37 -2.12 -21.86 17.61
N ILE A 38 -2.53 -20.92 16.76
CA ILE A 38 -3.83 -20.27 16.89
C ILE A 38 -4.85 -21.17 16.20
N HIS A 39 -5.87 -21.58 16.93
CA HIS A 39 -7.10 -22.13 16.40
C HIS A 39 -8.14 -20.99 16.25
N PRO A 40 -8.03 -20.12 15.28
CA PRO A 40 -8.92 -18.97 15.22
C PRO A 40 -10.22 -19.36 14.54
N ALA A 41 -11.29 -19.15 15.24
CA ALA A 41 -12.59 -18.96 14.58
C ALA A 41 -12.63 -17.59 13.86
N ARG A 42 -11.73 -16.67 14.21
CA ARG A 42 -11.70 -15.28 13.73
C ARG A 42 -10.25 -14.83 13.55
N PHE A 43 -9.95 -14.20 12.40
CA PHE A 43 -8.60 -13.71 12.11
C PHE A 43 -8.50 -12.19 12.18
N GLY A 44 -7.56 -11.72 12.99
CA GLY A 44 -6.93 -10.43 12.84
C GLY A 44 -5.69 -10.52 11.94
N ALA A 45 -5.12 -9.38 11.58
CA ALA A 45 -3.89 -9.31 10.82
C ALA A 45 -3.03 -8.11 11.21
N LEU A 46 -1.73 -8.32 11.28
CA LEU A 46 -0.73 -7.25 11.26
C LEU A 46 -0.03 -7.30 9.92
N THR A 47 -0.05 -6.17 9.18
CA THR A 47 0.52 -6.11 7.83
C THR A 47 1.50 -4.96 7.71
N LEU A 48 2.69 -5.27 7.24
CA LEU A 48 3.70 -4.31 6.83
C LEU A 48 3.70 -4.22 5.30
N TYR A 49 3.58 -3.00 4.78
CA TYR A 49 3.78 -2.66 3.38
C TYR A 49 5.05 -1.86 3.24
N PHE A 50 5.84 -2.19 2.24
CA PHE A 50 7.04 -1.47 1.87
C PHE A 50 7.09 -1.33 0.35
N GLU A 51 7.12 -0.09 -0.12
CA GLU A 51 7.23 0.24 -1.54
C GLU A 51 8.46 1.10 -1.75
N ASN A 52 9.18 0.84 -2.83
CA ASN A 52 10.36 1.62 -3.17
C ASN A 52 10.64 1.54 -4.68
N ASP A 53 11.06 2.66 -5.26
CA ASP A 53 11.47 2.78 -6.65
C ASP A 53 12.84 2.14 -6.93
N ALA A 54 13.63 1.86 -5.91
CA ALA A 54 14.88 1.13 -6.02
C ALA A 54 14.72 -0.24 -6.70
N PHE A 55 13.55 -0.87 -6.62
CA PHE A 55 13.25 -2.10 -7.35
C PHE A 55 13.14 -1.88 -8.87
N GLY A 56 12.83 -0.65 -9.31
CA GLY A 56 12.86 -0.21 -10.70
C GLY A 56 14.22 0.35 -11.16
N SER A 57 15.24 0.33 -10.28
CA SER A 57 16.55 0.93 -10.53
C SER A 57 16.50 2.45 -10.73
N THR A 58 15.54 3.11 -10.12
CA THR A 58 15.34 4.56 -10.12
C THR A 58 15.38 5.10 -8.69
N ASP A 59 15.55 6.41 -8.53
CA ASP A 59 15.41 7.14 -7.25
C ASP A 59 14.70 8.46 -7.59
N ARG A 60 13.41 8.34 -7.93
CA ARG A 60 12.61 9.48 -8.43
C ARG A 60 11.11 9.22 -8.34
N ASP A 61 10.33 10.28 -8.35
CA ASP A 61 8.87 10.29 -8.36
C ASP A 61 8.27 9.75 -7.05
N TYR A 62 7.69 8.56 -7.03
CA TYR A 62 7.26 7.88 -5.80
C TYR A 62 8.43 7.08 -5.24
N THR A 63 9.22 7.72 -4.39
CA THR A 63 10.50 7.18 -3.94
C THR A 63 10.34 6.10 -2.89
N ASN A 64 9.43 6.29 -1.93
CA ASN A 64 9.24 5.33 -0.84
C ASN A 64 7.84 5.41 -0.24
N GLY A 65 7.33 4.27 0.17
CA GLY A 65 6.14 4.13 0.98
C GLY A 65 6.31 3.05 2.04
N VAL A 66 6.01 3.39 3.29
CA VAL A 66 5.95 2.42 4.39
C VAL A 66 4.61 2.56 5.07
N ARG A 67 3.94 1.44 5.33
CA ARG A 67 2.67 1.42 6.06
C ARG A 67 2.61 0.19 6.95
N LEU A 68 2.29 0.40 8.21
CA LEU A 68 1.93 -0.65 9.16
C LEU A 68 0.42 -0.59 9.38
N SER A 69 -0.26 -1.73 9.24
CA SER A 69 -1.71 -1.83 9.42
C SER A 69 -2.04 -2.99 10.35
N TRP A 70 -2.82 -2.72 11.35
CA TRP A 70 -3.49 -3.71 12.18
C TRP A 70 -4.94 -3.82 11.75
N THR A 71 -5.46 -5.04 11.59
CA THR A 71 -6.85 -5.33 11.24
C THR A 71 -7.43 -6.23 12.32
N SER A 72 -8.59 -5.88 12.85
CA SER A 72 -9.29 -6.66 13.87
C SER A 72 -9.66 -8.06 13.38
N PRO A 73 -9.88 -9.03 14.29
CA PRO A 73 -10.65 -10.22 13.97
C PRO A 73 -12.04 -9.87 13.40
N SER A 74 -12.71 -10.87 12.82
CA SER A 74 -14.08 -10.70 12.31
C SER A 74 -15.05 -10.32 13.43
N LEU A 75 -15.85 -9.28 13.19
CA LEU A 75 -16.80 -8.67 14.10
C LEU A 75 -18.23 -8.83 13.56
N GLN A 76 -19.20 -8.86 14.46
CA GLN A 76 -20.63 -8.76 14.10
C GLN A 76 -21.04 -7.30 13.91
N ARG A 77 -20.53 -6.41 14.76
CA ARG A 77 -20.70 -4.96 14.70
C ARG A 77 -19.32 -4.29 14.83
N PHE A 78 -19.15 -3.11 14.27
CA PHE A 78 -17.91 -2.35 14.45
C PHE A 78 -17.68 -1.94 15.91
N SER A 79 -18.78 -1.71 16.66
CA SER A 79 -18.74 -1.40 18.10
C SER A 79 -18.19 -2.53 18.96
N ASP A 80 -18.14 -3.77 18.46
CA ASP A 80 -17.58 -4.91 19.17
C ASP A 80 -16.05 -4.88 19.25
N ASP A 81 -15.38 -4.00 18.48
CA ASP A 81 -13.94 -3.87 18.50
C ASP A 81 -13.47 -3.18 19.82
N PRO A 82 -12.58 -3.80 20.60
CA PRO A 82 -12.15 -3.24 21.88
C PRO A 82 -11.28 -2.00 21.73
N THR A 83 -10.64 -1.80 20.59
CA THR A 83 -9.67 -0.71 20.35
C THR A 83 -10.33 0.51 19.72
N ALA A 84 -11.06 0.33 18.63
CA ALA A 84 -11.65 1.40 17.84
C ALA A 84 -13.19 1.40 17.86
N GLY A 85 -13.83 0.46 18.55
CA GLY A 85 -15.29 0.28 18.52
C GLY A 85 -16.09 1.51 18.94
N ARG A 86 -15.54 2.36 19.83
CA ARG A 86 -16.21 3.65 20.19
C ARG A 86 -16.33 4.60 19.01
N VAL A 87 -15.35 4.64 18.12
CA VAL A 87 -15.35 5.50 16.92
C VAL A 87 -16.04 4.80 15.77
N ALA A 88 -15.68 3.54 15.51
CA ALA A 88 -16.21 2.75 14.40
C ALA A 88 -17.70 2.41 14.58
N GLY A 89 -18.15 2.23 15.81
CA GLY A 89 -19.54 1.88 16.13
C GLY A 89 -20.59 2.94 15.76
N VAL A 90 -20.18 4.20 15.55
CA VAL A 90 -21.13 5.24 15.06
C VAL A 90 -21.67 4.91 13.67
N PHE A 91 -21.03 4.00 12.95
CA PHE A 91 -21.45 3.56 11.63
C PHE A 91 -22.36 2.33 11.65
N ASP A 92 -22.52 1.63 12.79
CA ASP A 92 -23.25 0.39 12.88
C ASP A 92 -24.73 0.51 12.45
N ASP A 93 -25.35 1.65 12.75
CA ASP A 93 -26.76 1.90 12.45
C ASP A 93 -26.98 2.59 11.09
N ALA A 94 -25.91 2.86 10.35
CA ALA A 94 -26.03 3.42 9.02
C ALA A 94 -26.57 2.36 8.03
N PRO A 95 -27.47 2.74 7.12
CA PRO A 95 -28.19 1.79 6.25
C PRO A 95 -27.28 0.85 5.44
N TRP A 96 -26.08 1.32 5.08
CA TRP A 96 -25.11 0.54 4.29
C TRP A 96 -24.43 -0.57 5.08
N PHE A 97 -24.45 -0.53 6.41
CA PHE A 97 -23.81 -1.49 7.30
C PHE A 97 -24.82 -2.41 8.02
N GLY A 98 -26.11 -2.20 7.83
CA GLY A 98 -27.18 -2.91 8.57
C GLY A 98 -27.37 -4.39 8.20
N ASP A 99 -26.77 -4.86 7.08
CA ASP A 99 -26.89 -6.27 6.66
C ASP A 99 -25.98 -7.16 7.52
N SER A 100 -26.59 -7.97 8.39
CA SER A 100 -25.90 -8.90 9.30
C SER A 100 -25.19 -10.06 8.59
N SER A 101 -25.40 -10.26 7.29
CA SER A 101 -24.69 -11.29 6.50
C SER A 101 -23.26 -10.92 6.16
N TYR A 102 -22.83 -9.69 6.45
CA TYR A 102 -21.45 -9.25 6.25
C TYR A 102 -20.62 -9.48 7.51
N GLU A 103 -19.45 -10.08 7.34
CA GLU A 103 -18.37 -9.98 8.31
C GLU A 103 -17.75 -8.58 8.29
N ARG A 104 -17.39 -8.07 9.45
CA ARG A 104 -16.82 -6.74 9.61
C ARG A 104 -15.42 -6.83 10.20
N ASN A 105 -14.56 -5.90 9.80
CA ASN A 105 -13.27 -5.68 10.44
C ASN A 105 -13.04 -4.17 10.57
N VAL A 106 -12.37 -3.78 11.64
CA VAL A 106 -11.80 -2.46 11.81
C VAL A 106 -10.30 -2.54 11.51
N ALA A 107 -9.78 -1.60 10.75
CA ALA A 107 -8.35 -1.50 10.49
C ALA A 107 -7.80 -0.16 11.00
N ILE A 108 -6.64 -0.20 11.65
CA ILE A 108 -5.89 0.98 12.06
C ILE A 108 -4.54 0.93 11.36
N SER A 109 -4.10 2.05 10.81
CA SER A 109 -2.82 2.10 10.13
C SER A 109 -2.06 3.37 10.44
N ILE A 110 -0.74 3.29 10.30
CA ILE A 110 0.17 4.42 10.23
C ILE A 110 1.03 4.24 8.99
N GLY A 111 1.25 5.31 8.24
CA GLY A 111 2.05 5.24 7.02
C GLY A 111 2.74 6.55 6.70
N GLN A 112 3.83 6.44 5.93
CA GLN A 112 4.54 7.55 5.34
C GLN A 112 4.73 7.27 3.85
N SER A 113 4.48 8.28 3.02
CA SER A 113 4.78 8.26 1.58
C SER A 113 5.68 9.43 1.24
N MET A 114 6.68 9.20 0.38
CA MET A 114 7.66 10.21 -0.04
C MET A 114 7.71 10.32 -1.55
N PHE A 115 7.87 11.54 -2.02
CA PHE A 115 7.93 11.91 -3.42
C PHE A 115 9.12 12.85 -3.62
N THR A 116 9.92 12.61 -4.65
CA THR A 116 11.10 13.43 -4.98
C THR A 116 11.16 13.73 -6.48
N PRO A 117 11.83 14.81 -6.88
CA PRO A 117 12.22 15.05 -8.26
C PRO A 117 13.18 13.96 -8.78
N VAL A 118 13.48 14.01 -10.08
CA VAL A 118 14.41 13.09 -10.73
C VAL A 118 15.85 13.28 -10.24
N ASP A 119 16.31 14.54 -10.14
CA ASP A 119 17.65 14.83 -9.63
C ASP A 119 17.61 15.21 -8.14
N VAL A 120 17.68 14.19 -7.29
CA VAL A 120 17.70 14.36 -5.83
C VAL A 120 18.96 15.07 -5.28
N ARG A 121 19.99 15.26 -6.12
CA ARG A 121 21.25 15.93 -5.72
C ARG A 121 21.22 17.42 -5.99
N ASN A 122 20.27 17.91 -6.76
CA ASN A 122 20.11 19.34 -7.03
C ASN A 122 19.47 20.04 -5.82
N PRO A 123 20.19 20.97 -5.15
CA PRO A 123 19.61 21.72 -4.03
C PRO A 123 18.61 22.80 -4.48
N ALA A 124 18.59 23.16 -5.77
CA ALA A 124 17.69 24.17 -6.30
C ALA A 124 16.34 23.58 -6.69
N LEU A 125 15.31 24.40 -6.62
CA LEU A 125 14.00 24.05 -7.18
C LEU A 125 14.09 23.82 -8.69
N VAL A 126 13.59 22.71 -9.19
CA VAL A 126 13.46 22.38 -10.61
C VAL A 126 12.01 22.60 -11.05
N PRO A 127 11.68 23.70 -11.74
CA PRO A 127 10.31 24.08 -12.04
C PRO A 127 9.53 23.08 -12.92
N SER A 128 10.22 22.24 -13.68
CA SER A 128 9.62 21.23 -14.56
C SER A 128 9.38 19.87 -13.90
N GLU A 129 9.83 19.70 -12.66
CA GLU A 129 9.73 18.45 -11.92
C GLU A 129 8.78 18.58 -10.73
N ARG A 130 8.29 17.46 -10.23
CA ARG A 130 7.42 17.43 -9.04
C ARG A 130 8.15 18.01 -7.81
N PRO A 131 7.42 18.61 -6.86
CA PRO A 131 8.02 19.04 -5.60
C PRO A 131 8.50 17.85 -4.77
N TYR A 132 9.52 18.06 -3.94
CA TYR A 132 9.73 17.21 -2.78
C TYR A 132 8.51 17.26 -1.88
N ALA A 133 8.08 16.12 -1.40
CA ALA A 133 6.98 16.05 -0.45
C ALA A 133 6.98 14.75 0.33
N ALA A 134 6.52 14.80 1.56
CA ALA A 134 6.16 13.62 2.32
C ALA A 134 4.78 13.79 2.94
N TRP A 135 4.11 12.66 3.20
CA TRP A 135 2.85 12.57 3.91
C TRP A 135 2.95 11.50 4.99
N LEU A 136 2.88 11.93 6.25
CA LEU A 136 2.80 11.05 7.41
C LEU A 136 1.35 11.04 7.90
N TYR A 137 0.73 9.87 7.99
CA TYR A 137 -0.70 9.75 8.27
C TYR A 137 -1.04 8.57 9.16
N VAL A 138 -2.19 8.68 9.80
CA VAL A 138 -2.90 7.57 10.44
C VAL A 138 -4.19 7.31 9.70
N GLY A 139 -4.63 6.05 9.68
CA GLY A 139 -5.83 5.62 8.98
C GLY A 139 -6.75 4.79 9.86
N LEU A 140 -8.07 5.01 9.70
CA LEU A 140 -9.14 4.18 10.24
C LEU A 140 -9.91 3.57 9.07
N GLY A 141 -9.90 2.24 8.96
CA GLY A 141 -10.59 1.48 7.92
C GLY A 141 -11.78 0.72 8.50
N LEU A 142 -12.92 0.82 7.82
CA LEU A 142 -14.10 0.00 8.04
C LEU A 142 -14.23 -0.94 6.84
N VAL A 143 -14.17 -2.23 7.11
CA VAL A 143 -14.27 -3.27 6.09
C VAL A 143 -15.51 -4.11 6.37
N TRP A 144 -16.35 -4.35 5.36
CA TRP A 144 -17.43 -5.29 5.43
C TRP A 144 -17.46 -6.14 4.17
N LYS A 145 -17.47 -7.44 4.38
CA LYS A 145 -17.27 -8.42 3.30
C LYS A 145 -18.12 -9.65 3.47
N LYS A 146 -18.38 -10.32 2.36
CA LYS A 146 -18.93 -11.67 2.28
C LYS A 146 -18.30 -12.40 1.09
N THR A 147 -18.68 -13.65 0.84
CA THR A 147 -18.01 -14.57 -0.11
C THR A 147 -17.53 -13.93 -1.42
N ASN A 148 -18.32 -13.06 -2.01
CA ASN A 148 -18.09 -12.53 -3.36
C ASN A 148 -18.00 -11.00 -3.43
N VAL A 149 -18.05 -10.31 -2.29
CA VAL A 149 -17.94 -8.85 -2.26
C VAL A 149 -17.26 -8.36 -0.99
N LYS A 150 -16.37 -7.38 -1.15
CA LYS A 150 -15.72 -6.62 -0.08
C LYS A 150 -15.95 -5.14 -0.33
N ASN A 151 -16.32 -4.43 0.73
CA ASN A 151 -16.36 -2.97 0.74
C ASN A 151 -15.36 -2.47 1.76
N THR A 152 -14.76 -1.33 1.47
CA THR A 152 -13.81 -0.65 2.34
C THR A 152 -14.16 0.82 2.39
N LEU A 153 -14.25 1.38 3.58
CA LEU A 153 -14.30 2.82 3.81
C LEU A 153 -13.09 3.17 4.68
N LEU A 154 -12.20 4.01 4.16
CA LEU A 154 -10.94 4.35 4.82
C LEU A 154 -10.86 5.86 5.03
N PHE A 155 -10.60 6.27 6.25
CA PHE A 155 -10.34 7.65 6.65
C PHE A 155 -8.86 7.79 6.96
N ASN A 156 -8.16 8.67 6.25
CA ASN A 156 -6.78 9.01 6.53
C ASN A 156 -6.68 10.48 6.94
N ILE A 157 -5.94 10.74 8.02
CA ILE A 157 -5.58 12.08 8.46
C ILE A 157 -4.09 12.12 8.78
N GLY A 158 -3.43 13.20 8.42
CA GLY A 158 -2.00 13.33 8.63
C GLY A 158 -1.48 14.71 8.30
N VAL A 159 -0.17 14.78 8.10
CA VAL A 159 0.55 16.03 7.82
C VAL A 159 1.40 15.87 6.56
N ILE A 160 1.47 16.93 5.76
CA ILE A 160 2.31 17.06 4.57
C ILE A 160 3.41 18.07 4.88
N GLY A 161 4.53 17.97 4.17
CA GLY A 161 5.67 18.89 4.28
C GLY A 161 6.65 18.50 5.39
N PRO A 162 7.45 19.43 5.93
CA PRO A 162 8.49 19.13 6.92
C PRO A 162 8.03 18.32 8.13
N TRP A 163 6.80 18.54 8.61
CA TRP A 163 6.25 17.77 9.72
C TRP A 163 6.02 16.27 9.41
N ALA A 164 6.04 15.92 8.15
CA ALA A 164 5.94 14.53 7.73
C ALA A 164 7.28 13.76 7.80
N LEU A 165 8.38 14.43 8.20
CA LEU A 165 9.70 13.86 8.43
C LEU A 165 10.28 13.11 7.22
N GLY A 166 10.00 13.58 5.99
CA GLY A 166 10.44 12.91 4.77
C GLY A 166 11.97 12.99 4.59
N GLU A 167 12.55 14.16 4.81
CA GLU A 167 13.99 14.37 4.74
C GLU A 167 14.75 13.46 5.72
N GLU A 168 14.30 13.44 6.98
CA GLU A 168 14.93 12.66 8.03
C GLU A 168 14.87 11.16 7.73
N SER A 169 13.71 10.70 7.25
CA SER A 169 13.51 9.29 6.88
C SER A 169 14.39 8.89 5.70
N GLN A 170 14.45 9.72 4.65
CA GLN A 170 15.27 9.45 3.47
C GLN A 170 16.76 9.49 3.83
N ARG A 171 17.20 10.48 4.61
CA ARG A 171 18.59 10.58 5.09
C ARG A 171 18.99 9.35 5.90
N LEU A 172 18.14 8.91 6.84
CA LEU A 172 18.42 7.71 7.66
C LEU A 172 18.65 6.47 6.78
N VAL A 173 17.85 6.29 5.74
CA VAL A 173 17.98 5.16 4.80
C VAL A 173 19.25 5.30 3.96
N HIS A 174 19.55 6.49 3.43
CA HIS A 174 20.74 6.74 2.62
C HIS A 174 22.03 6.56 3.44
N ASP A 175 22.05 7.04 4.68
CA ASP A 175 23.21 6.86 5.59
C ASP A 175 23.44 5.38 5.90
N ALA A 176 22.36 4.62 6.17
CA ALA A 176 22.46 3.19 6.42
C ALA A 176 22.95 2.39 5.21
N LEU A 177 22.69 2.88 3.99
CA LEU A 177 23.14 2.27 2.73
C LEU A 177 24.46 2.83 2.20
N GLY A 178 25.08 3.80 2.89
CA GLY A 178 26.30 4.47 2.44
C GLY A 178 26.09 5.32 1.17
N GLN A 179 24.88 5.80 0.93
CA GLN A 179 24.52 6.64 -0.22
C GLN A 179 24.58 8.12 0.16
N ARG A 180 24.73 8.98 -0.86
CA ARG A 180 24.68 10.44 -0.64
C ARG A 180 23.24 10.88 -0.34
N SER A 181 23.08 11.70 0.70
CA SER A 181 21.79 12.26 1.05
C SER A 181 21.25 13.22 -0.01
N PRO A 182 19.94 13.19 -0.30
CA PRO A 182 19.28 14.18 -1.15
C PRO A 182 19.40 15.59 -0.61
N GLN A 183 19.47 16.59 -1.50
CA GLN A 183 19.80 17.96 -1.13
C GLN A 183 18.68 18.98 -1.39
N GLY A 184 17.58 18.59 -2.03
CA GLY A 184 16.52 19.51 -2.45
C GLY A 184 15.35 19.66 -1.49
N TRP A 185 15.38 19.07 -0.30
CA TRP A 185 14.28 19.09 0.68
C TRP A 185 13.89 20.47 1.18
N ASP A 186 14.76 21.48 1.09
CA ASP A 186 14.41 22.88 1.40
C ASP A 186 13.29 23.42 0.48
N ASN A 187 13.11 22.82 -0.70
CA ASN A 187 12.06 23.16 -1.67
C ASN A 187 10.81 22.28 -1.56
N GLN A 188 10.64 21.55 -0.47
CA GLN A 188 9.48 20.67 -0.28
C GLN A 188 8.18 21.42 -0.10
N LEU A 189 7.04 20.74 -0.31
CA LEU A 189 5.73 21.27 0.04
C LEU A 189 5.71 21.75 1.50
N ARG A 190 4.90 22.77 1.75
CA ARG A 190 4.77 23.38 3.08
C ARG A 190 3.87 22.54 3.99
N ASN A 191 4.03 22.73 5.30
CA ASN A 191 3.22 22.05 6.29
C ASN A 191 1.73 22.31 6.09
N GLU A 192 0.97 21.24 5.95
CA GLU A 192 -0.47 21.25 5.77
C GLU A 192 -1.08 19.98 6.36
N VAL A 193 -2.29 20.10 6.94
CA VAL A 193 -3.05 18.91 7.35
C VAL A 193 -3.67 18.26 6.13
N GLY A 194 -3.41 16.98 5.96
CA GLY A 194 -3.96 16.15 4.88
C GLY A 194 -5.09 15.27 5.38
N VAL A 195 -6.21 15.25 4.67
CA VAL A 195 -7.36 14.39 4.96
C VAL A 195 -7.84 13.74 3.67
N ASN A 196 -8.07 12.44 3.72
CA ASN A 196 -8.72 11.66 2.65
C ASN A 196 -9.81 10.77 3.21
N VAL A 197 -10.88 10.62 2.47
CA VAL A 197 -11.89 9.57 2.65
C VAL A 197 -11.95 8.76 1.36
N THR A 198 -11.73 7.45 1.47
CA THR A 198 -11.71 6.54 0.33
C THR A 198 -12.78 5.47 0.50
N TYR A 199 -13.57 5.25 -0.53
CA TYR A 199 -14.48 4.11 -0.63
C TYR A 199 -14.04 3.22 -1.79
N GLU A 200 -13.98 1.90 -1.55
CA GLU A 200 -13.74 0.88 -2.58
C GLU A 200 -14.76 -0.25 -2.44
N ARG A 201 -15.27 -0.71 -3.56
CA ARG A 201 -16.03 -1.95 -3.66
C ARG A 201 -15.34 -2.89 -4.63
N LYS A 202 -15.02 -4.09 -4.13
CA LYS A 202 -14.35 -5.16 -4.86
C LYS A 202 -15.26 -6.37 -4.92
N TRP A 203 -15.37 -6.99 -6.09
CA TRP A 203 -16.10 -8.23 -6.29
C TRP A 203 -15.13 -9.37 -6.52
N ARG A 204 -15.57 -10.58 -6.24
CA ARG A 204 -14.89 -11.80 -6.62
C ARG A 204 -15.73 -12.53 -7.64
N LEU A 205 -15.22 -12.62 -8.87
CA LEU A 205 -15.79 -13.41 -9.94
C LEU A 205 -14.98 -14.71 -10.03
N HIS A 206 -15.64 -15.83 -10.09
CA HIS A 206 -15.06 -17.15 -9.97
C HIS A 206 -14.34 -17.38 -8.62
N HIS A 207 -14.76 -18.40 -7.93
CA HIS A 207 -14.15 -18.81 -6.67
C HIS A 207 -14.64 -20.21 -6.33
N ASN A 208 -13.69 -21.11 -6.05
CA ASN A 208 -14.00 -22.46 -5.60
C ASN A 208 -13.41 -22.70 -4.20
N PRO A 209 -14.17 -22.41 -3.12
CA PRO A 209 -13.68 -22.53 -1.75
C PRO A 209 -13.34 -23.97 -1.33
N ALA A 210 -13.80 -24.97 -2.09
CA ALA A 210 -13.51 -26.37 -1.85
C ALA A 210 -12.24 -26.85 -2.59
N SER A 211 -11.64 -26.04 -3.46
CA SER A 211 -10.45 -26.40 -4.22
C SER A 211 -9.22 -26.49 -3.33
N SER A 212 -8.61 -27.64 -3.28
CA SER A 212 -7.31 -27.87 -2.64
C SER A 212 -6.20 -28.08 -3.68
N GLY A 213 -6.27 -27.40 -4.79
CA GLY A 213 -5.35 -27.54 -5.91
C GLY A 213 -5.07 -26.21 -6.60
N MET A 214 -4.81 -26.30 -7.90
CA MET A 214 -4.68 -25.12 -8.75
C MET A 214 -6.04 -24.47 -8.96
N ASP A 215 -6.12 -23.17 -8.78
CA ASP A 215 -7.33 -22.38 -8.94
C ASP A 215 -7.00 -20.97 -9.44
N TRP A 216 -8.03 -20.21 -9.83
CA TRP A 216 -7.91 -18.83 -10.24
C TRP A 216 -9.13 -18.03 -9.78
N ASP A 217 -8.96 -16.74 -9.60
CA ASP A 217 -10.07 -15.81 -9.44
C ASP A 217 -9.78 -14.47 -10.14
N PHE A 218 -10.85 -13.69 -10.33
CA PHE A 218 -10.75 -12.34 -10.85
C PHE A 218 -11.49 -11.39 -9.90
N LEU A 219 -10.81 -10.33 -9.50
CA LEU A 219 -11.23 -9.37 -8.48
C LEU A 219 -11.38 -7.97 -9.08
N PRO A 220 -12.44 -7.68 -9.86
CA PRO A 220 -12.71 -6.32 -10.32
C PRO A 220 -13.12 -5.41 -9.16
N TYR A 221 -12.78 -4.13 -9.25
CA TYR A 221 -13.14 -3.13 -8.25
C TYR A 221 -13.33 -1.76 -8.83
N VAL A 222 -14.12 -0.96 -8.10
CA VAL A 222 -14.30 0.47 -8.32
C VAL A 222 -14.13 1.20 -7.00
N GLY A 223 -13.65 2.43 -7.05
CA GLY A 223 -13.43 3.24 -5.87
C GLY A 223 -13.43 4.73 -6.15
N ALA A 224 -13.45 5.50 -5.10
CA ALA A 224 -13.25 6.95 -5.15
C ALA A 224 -12.58 7.42 -3.87
N THR A 225 -11.68 8.37 -4.01
CA THR A 225 -11.03 9.10 -2.92
C THR A 225 -11.42 10.57 -3.00
N LEU A 226 -11.78 11.15 -1.87
CA LEU A 226 -12.11 12.56 -1.72
C LEU A 226 -11.28 13.15 -0.58
N GLY A 227 -10.54 14.21 -0.87
CA GLY A 227 -9.73 14.90 0.12
C GLY A 227 -8.86 16.00 -0.46
N ASN A 228 -8.13 16.69 0.40
CA ASN A 228 -7.16 17.68 -0.05
C ASN A 228 -5.82 17.05 -0.45
N VAL A 229 -5.53 15.79 -0.06
CA VAL A 229 -4.34 15.07 -0.51
C VAL A 229 -4.59 14.46 -1.88
N TYR A 230 -5.65 13.64 -2.00
CA TYR A 230 -6.08 13.04 -3.26
C TYR A 230 -7.58 13.24 -3.47
N THR A 231 -7.97 13.47 -4.71
CA THR A 231 -9.35 13.35 -5.19
C THR A 231 -9.31 12.67 -6.55
N HIS A 232 -9.81 11.44 -6.64
CA HIS A 232 -9.85 10.65 -7.87
C HIS A 232 -10.92 9.56 -7.82
N GLY A 233 -11.36 9.12 -9.00
CA GLY A 233 -12.09 7.88 -9.19
C GLY A 233 -11.16 6.77 -9.66
N THR A 234 -11.40 5.54 -9.23
CA THR A 234 -10.58 4.36 -9.55
C THR A 234 -11.43 3.25 -10.14
N LEU A 235 -10.90 2.60 -11.16
CA LEU A 235 -11.42 1.37 -11.75
C LEU A 235 -10.26 0.41 -11.97
N GLY A 236 -10.42 -0.84 -11.53
CA GLY A 236 -9.34 -1.82 -11.68
C GLY A 236 -9.80 -3.26 -11.55
N GLY A 237 -8.83 -4.16 -11.65
CA GLY A 237 -9.05 -5.59 -11.46
C GLY A 237 -7.72 -6.32 -11.25
N GLU A 238 -7.79 -7.41 -10.48
CA GLU A 238 -6.68 -8.31 -10.21
C GLU A 238 -7.09 -9.72 -10.61
N LEU A 239 -6.29 -10.36 -11.47
CA LEU A 239 -6.39 -11.77 -11.82
C LEU A 239 -5.35 -12.53 -11.02
N ARG A 240 -5.77 -13.61 -10.33
CA ARG A 240 -4.87 -14.49 -9.58
C ARG A 240 -4.97 -15.91 -10.10
N PHE A 241 -3.83 -16.61 -10.11
CA PHE A 241 -3.73 -18.02 -10.45
C PHE A 241 -2.68 -18.71 -9.57
N GLY A 242 -3.02 -19.80 -8.93
CA GLY A 242 -2.07 -20.48 -8.06
C GLY A 242 -2.59 -21.73 -7.37
N TYR A 243 -1.79 -22.22 -6.45
CA TYR A 243 -2.08 -23.41 -5.65
C TYR A 243 -2.53 -23.00 -4.25
N ASN A 244 -3.62 -23.59 -3.77
CA ASN A 244 -4.27 -23.22 -2.50
C ASN A 244 -4.49 -21.70 -2.42
N LEU A 245 -5.19 -21.16 -3.42
CA LEU A 245 -5.47 -19.72 -3.51
C LEU A 245 -6.23 -19.24 -2.25
N PRO A 246 -5.75 -18.21 -1.55
CA PRO A 246 -6.37 -17.78 -0.30
C PRO A 246 -7.75 -17.17 -0.55
N ASP A 247 -8.67 -17.40 0.38
CA ASP A 247 -10.02 -16.84 0.37
C ASP A 247 -10.04 -15.41 0.92
N ASP A 248 -9.18 -14.58 0.38
CA ASP A 248 -9.11 -13.14 0.63
C ASP A 248 -9.46 -12.33 -0.63
N PHE A 249 -9.44 -11.01 -0.56
CA PHE A 249 -9.79 -10.12 -1.66
C PHE A 249 -8.56 -9.47 -2.30
N GLY A 250 -7.51 -10.25 -2.54
CA GLY A 250 -6.38 -9.84 -3.35
C GLY A 250 -5.09 -9.59 -2.60
N THR A 251 -4.11 -9.11 -3.36
CA THR A 251 -2.75 -8.88 -2.90
C THR A 251 -2.57 -7.38 -2.67
N GLY A 252 -2.19 -7.00 -1.45
CA GLY A 252 -2.06 -5.59 -1.07
C GLY A 252 -0.84 -4.93 -1.72
N ALA A 253 -1.03 -3.72 -2.21
CA ALA A 253 0.01 -2.70 -2.41
C ALA A 253 -0.44 -1.46 -1.62
N ILE A 254 0.45 -0.49 -1.37
CA ILE A 254 0.02 0.78 -0.79
C ILE A 254 -0.82 1.52 -1.83
N SER A 255 -2.12 1.44 -1.71
CA SER A 255 -3.09 2.23 -2.45
C SER A 255 -3.96 2.98 -1.46
N ASP A 256 -4.70 3.96 -1.93
CA ASP A 256 -5.55 4.78 -1.07
C ASP A 256 -6.64 3.97 -0.36
N SER A 257 -7.01 2.80 -0.92
CA SER A 257 -7.97 1.85 -0.35
C SER A 257 -7.34 0.62 0.29
N ALA A 258 -5.99 0.56 0.38
CA ALA A 258 -5.29 -0.62 0.86
C ALA A 258 -5.60 -0.89 2.34
N THR A 259 -6.52 -1.78 2.57
CA THR A 259 -6.66 -2.47 3.85
C THR A 259 -6.32 -3.92 3.66
N THR A 260 -5.63 -4.51 4.62
CA THR A 260 -5.38 -5.95 4.61
C THR A 260 -6.70 -6.69 4.52
N SER A 261 -6.82 -7.57 3.53
CA SER A 261 -7.97 -8.44 3.45
C SER A 261 -7.68 -9.69 4.29
N THR A 262 -8.27 -9.75 5.48
CA THR A 262 -8.32 -11.00 6.24
C THR A 262 -9.18 -12.02 5.49
N PRO A 263 -8.86 -13.33 5.54
CA PRO A 263 -9.73 -14.36 5.01
C PRO A 263 -11.14 -14.31 5.61
N LEU A 264 -12.11 -14.90 4.92
CA LEU A 264 -13.48 -15.04 5.44
C LEU A 264 -13.51 -16.05 6.59
N GLU A 265 -14.35 -15.80 7.59
CA GLU A 265 -14.64 -16.74 8.66
C GLU A 265 -15.16 -18.06 8.07
N GLY A 266 -14.70 -19.18 8.54
CA GLY A 266 -15.10 -20.49 7.99
C GLY A 266 -14.27 -21.02 6.82
N SER A 267 -13.69 -20.18 5.95
CA SER A 267 -12.72 -20.63 4.94
C SER A 267 -11.34 -20.86 5.54
N THR A 268 -11.08 -20.26 6.66
CA THR A 268 -9.83 -20.14 7.37
C THR A 268 -9.24 -21.48 7.85
N LYS A 269 -10.08 -22.44 8.23
CA LYS A 269 -9.62 -23.74 8.71
C LYS A 269 -8.83 -24.54 7.68
N ALA A 270 -9.11 -24.34 6.40
CA ALA A 270 -8.42 -25.02 5.32
C ALA A 270 -7.12 -24.32 4.92
N TRP A 271 -7.03 -22.98 5.15
CA TRP A 271 -5.96 -22.14 4.65
C TRP A 271 -4.83 -21.93 5.66
N ALA A 272 -5.14 -21.69 6.95
CA ALA A 272 -4.17 -21.31 7.97
C ALA A 272 -3.01 -22.28 8.24
N HIS A 273 -3.15 -23.55 7.81
CA HIS A 273 -2.14 -24.58 8.04
C HIS A 273 -1.51 -25.14 6.76
N ARG A 274 -1.81 -24.52 5.60
CA ARG A 274 -1.36 -25.03 4.31
C ARG A 274 -0.38 -24.07 3.65
N PHE A 275 0.59 -24.63 2.95
CA PHE A 275 1.37 -23.90 1.97
C PHE A 275 0.49 -23.59 0.76
N GLY A 276 0.57 -22.35 0.28
CA GLY A 276 -0.07 -21.91 -0.96
C GLY A 276 0.79 -20.86 -1.65
N TRP A 277 0.59 -20.70 -2.93
CA TRP A 277 1.23 -19.64 -3.71
C TRP A 277 0.35 -19.22 -4.87
N HIS A 278 0.49 -17.99 -5.32
CA HIS A 278 -0.17 -17.55 -6.53
C HIS A 278 0.64 -16.46 -7.25
N LEU A 279 0.48 -16.43 -8.55
CA LEU A 279 0.84 -15.32 -9.40
C LEU A 279 -0.36 -14.39 -9.53
N PHE A 280 -0.12 -13.10 -9.70
CA PHE A 280 -1.17 -12.14 -9.96
C PHE A 280 -0.76 -11.10 -10.98
N ALA A 281 -1.76 -10.63 -11.72
CA ALA A 281 -1.67 -9.49 -12.62
C ALA A 281 -2.78 -8.50 -12.27
N ARG A 282 -2.45 -7.23 -12.08
CA ARG A 282 -3.40 -6.17 -11.73
C ARG A 282 -3.29 -5.03 -12.74
N ALA A 283 -4.43 -4.49 -13.13
CA ALA A 283 -4.53 -3.24 -13.89
C ALA A 283 -5.47 -2.30 -13.13
N GLU A 284 -5.06 -1.04 -13.01
CA GLU A 284 -5.81 0.01 -12.35
C GLU A 284 -5.71 1.30 -13.14
N GLY A 285 -6.85 1.97 -13.37
CA GLY A 285 -6.93 3.31 -13.94
C GLY A 285 -7.53 4.29 -12.95
N ARG A 286 -6.98 5.50 -12.90
CA ARG A 286 -7.44 6.60 -12.05
C ARG A 286 -7.77 7.82 -12.89
N ALA A 287 -8.94 8.42 -12.62
CA ALA A 287 -9.31 9.76 -13.10
C ALA A 287 -9.03 10.76 -11.97
N VAL A 288 -7.95 11.54 -12.10
CA VAL A 288 -7.35 12.35 -11.04
C VAL A 288 -7.81 13.80 -11.16
N ALA A 289 -8.63 14.24 -10.21
CA ALA A 289 -9.03 15.64 -10.07
C ALA A 289 -8.02 16.43 -9.21
N ARG A 290 -7.47 15.80 -8.15
CA ARG A 290 -6.44 16.39 -7.29
C ARG A 290 -5.38 15.38 -6.89
N ASN A 291 -4.14 15.84 -6.85
CA ASN A 291 -2.98 15.18 -6.27
C ASN A 291 -2.05 16.27 -5.70
N ILE A 292 -2.03 16.44 -4.36
CA ILE A 292 -1.27 17.50 -3.71
C ILE A 292 0.22 17.47 -4.04
N PHE A 293 0.77 16.27 -4.31
CA PHE A 293 2.18 16.05 -4.67
C PHE A 293 2.53 16.50 -6.10
N LEU A 294 1.55 16.95 -6.85
CA LEU A 294 1.68 17.55 -8.17
C LEU A 294 1.06 18.94 -8.23
N ASP A 295 -0.13 19.12 -7.63
CA ASP A 295 -0.87 20.37 -7.64
C ASP A 295 -0.36 21.40 -6.62
N GLY A 296 0.55 21.00 -5.72
CA GLY A 296 0.99 21.85 -4.61
C GLY A 296 -0.01 21.96 -3.45
N ASN A 297 0.33 22.71 -2.43
CA ASN A 297 -0.47 22.90 -1.23
C ASN A 297 -1.88 23.44 -1.54
N THR A 298 -2.87 23.07 -0.70
CA THR A 298 -4.28 23.48 -0.88
C THR A 298 -4.52 24.90 -0.42
N PHE A 299 -3.92 25.29 0.70
CA PHE A 299 -4.22 26.54 1.42
C PHE A 299 -3.08 27.56 1.36
N ARG A 300 -2.03 27.28 0.58
CA ARG A 300 -0.84 28.14 0.42
C ARG A 300 -0.25 27.95 -0.96
N ASP A 301 0.39 28.99 -1.48
CA ASP A 301 1.17 28.87 -2.70
C ASP A 301 2.42 28.02 -2.45
N SER A 302 2.65 27.07 -3.33
CA SER A 302 3.82 26.20 -3.36
C SER A 302 4.13 25.75 -4.77
N HIS A 303 5.26 25.06 -4.96
CA HIS A 303 5.61 24.51 -6.26
C HIS A 303 4.57 23.47 -6.71
N SER A 304 4.28 23.47 -8.01
CA SER A 304 3.34 22.54 -8.66
C SER A 304 3.74 22.26 -10.09
N VAL A 305 3.21 21.18 -10.66
CA VAL A 305 3.37 20.79 -12.06
C VAL A 305 1.99 20.47 -12.68
N ASP A 306 1.90 20.54 -14.00
CA ASP A 306 0.68 20.20 -14.74
C ASP A 306 0.39 18.71 -14.71
N LYS A 307 -0.46 18.25 -13.79
CA LYS A 307 -0.81 16.82 -13.69
C LYS A 307 -1.58 16.33 -14.92
N LYS A 308 -1.46 15.04 -15.20
CA LYS A 308 -2.31 14.33 -16.16
C LYS A 308 -3.62 13.91 -15.49
N PRO A 309 -4.77 14.06 -16.14
CA PRO A 309 -6.05 13.71 -15.54
C PRO A 309 -6.29 12.20 -15.47
N PHE A 310 -5.56 11.39 -16.24
CA PHE A 310 -5.67 9.95 -16.25
C PHE A 310 -4.30 9.31 -16.04
N VAL A 311 -4.24 8.41 -15.06
CA VAL A 311 -3.05 7.64 -14.68
C VAL A 311 -3.43 6.17 -14.60
N ALA A 312 -2.56 5.29 -15.07
CA ALA A 312 -2.76 3.85 -14.99
C ALA A 312 -1.57 3.15 -14.34
N ASP A 313 -1.86 2.14 -13.52
CA ASP A 313 -0.87 1.24 -12.95
C ASP A 313 -1.09 -0.18 -13.51
N LEU A 314 -0.02 -0.82 -13.94
CA LEU A 314 0.02 -2.24 -14.27
C LEU A 314 0.96 -2.94 -13.29
N SER A 315 0.51 -4.02 -12.69
CA SER A 315 1.30 -4.75 -11.70
C SER A 315 1.36 -6.23 -12.04
N LEU A 316 2.54 -6.81 -11.88
CA LEU A 316 2.76 -8.24 -11.94
C LEU A 316 3.46 -8.68 -10.65
N GLY A 317 3.07 -9.82 -10.10
CA GLY A 317 3.67 -10.26 -8.87
C GLY A 317 3.36 -11.69 -8.49
N PHE A 318 3.88 -12.04 -7.34
CA PHE A 318 3.64 -13.35 -6.73
C PHE A 318 3.37 -13.20 -5.24
N ALA A 319 2.70 -14.18 -4.66
CA ALA A 319 2.51 -14.29 -3.23
C ALA A 319 2.68 -15.73 -2.76
N VAL A 320 3.18 -15.86 -1.54
CA VAL A 320 3.35 -17.14 -0.85
C VAL A 320 2.63 -17.05 0.48
N ASN A 321 1.78 -18.02 0.73
CA ASN A 321 1.10 -18.23 2.00
C ASN A 321 1.77 -19.40 2.73
N TRP A 322 2.16 -19.18 3.97
CA TRP A 322 2.72 -20.25 4.78
C TRP A 322 2.29 -20.09 6.23
N ARG A 323 1.61 -21.13 6.75
CA ARG A 323 1.02 -21.06 8.09
C ARG A 323 0.11 -19.82 8.22
N ASN A 324 0.40 -18.98 9.18
CA ASN A 324 -0.31 -17.74 9.47
C ASN A 324 0.29 -16.49 8.81
N SER A 325 1.08 -16.67 7.76
CA SER A 325 1.76 -15.55 7.09
C SER A 325 1.49 -15.55 5.58
N LYS A 326 1.42 -14.34 5.01
CA LYS A 326 1.39 -14.11 3.57
C LYS A 326 2.48 -13.11 3.22
N LEU A 327 3.41 -13.52 2.37
CA LEU A 327 4.41 -12.63 1.77
C LEU A 327 4.07 -12.43 0.30
N SER A 328 4.06 -11.20 -0.17
CA SER A 328 3.86 -10.88 -1.58
C SER A 328 4.88 -9.87 -2.08
N TYR A 329 5.18 -9.97 -3.37
CA TYR A 329 5.97 -9.01 -4.12
C TYR A 329 5.22 -8.62 -5.39
N ALA A 330 5.19 -7.34 -5.70
CA ALA A 330 4.66 -6.79 -6.94
C ALA A 330 5.69 -5.87 -7.61
N TYR A 331 5.80 -5.97 -8.91
CA TYR A 331 6.47 -5.03 -9.79
C TYR A 331 5.40 -4.17 -10.44
N ILE A 332 5.48 -2.86 -10.28
CA ILE A 332 4.44 -1.92 -10.66
C ILE A 332 5.01 -0.94 -11.67
N TYR A 333 4.33 -0.84 -12.81
CA TYR A 333 4.56 0.14 -13.85
C TYR A 333 3.43 1.17 -13.79
N ARG A 334 3.77 2.44 -13.62
CA ARG A 334 2.84 3.57 -13.59
C ARG A 334 3.10 4.49 -14.77
N THR A 335 2.05 4.85 -15.49
CA THR A 335 2.13 5.86 -16.56
C THR A 335 2.49 7.23 -16.00
N CYS A 336 3.04 8.11 -16.83
CA CYS A 336 3.42 9.47 -16.40
C CYS A 336 2.24 10.19 -15.73
N GLU A 337 2.50 10.79 -14.57
CA GLU A 337 1.52 11.49 -13.74
C GLU A 337 1.38 12.98 -14.08
N PHE A 338 2.37 13.60 -14.74
CA PHE A 338 2.36 15.03 -15.08
C PHE A 338 2.97 15.27 -16.48
N LYS A 339 2.73 16.47 -17.04
CA LYS A 339 3.31 16.88 -18.31
C LYS A 339 4.78 17.21 -18.12
N GLY A 340 5.62 16.70 -19.01
CA GLY A 340 7.07 16.90 -18.92
C GLY A 340 7.79 15.89 -18.05
N GLN A 341 7.08 14.96 -17.40
CA GLN A 341 7.72 13.81 -16.77
C GLN A 341 8.49 13.01 -17.82
N PRO A 342 9.80 12.78 -17.64
CA PRO A 342 10.64 12.24 -18.73
C PRO A 342 10.29 10.81 -19.09
N ASP A 343 9.94 9.98 -18.11
CA ASP A 343 9.61 8.57 -18.31
C ASP A 343 8.50 8.11 -17.36
N GLU A 344 7.96 6.96 -17.62
CA GLU A 344 7.05 6.25 -16.74
C GLU A 344 7.79 5.81 -15.47
N GLN A 345 7.02 5.57 -14.42
CA GLN A 345 7.58 5.17 -13.16
C GLN A 345 7.50 3.65 -12.96
N ILE A 346 8.57 3.08 -12.43
CA ILE A 346 8.63 1.68 -12.03
C ILE A 346 9.04 1.61 -10.56
N PHE A 347 8.27 0.87 -9.77
CA PHE A 347 8.59 0.60 -8.38
C PHE A 347 8.15 -0.79 -7.96
N GLY A 348 8.67 -1.28 -6.84
CA GLY A 348 8.27 -2.56 -6.27
C GLY A 348 7.55 -2.39 -4.96
N SER A 349 6.67 -3.34 -4.66
CA SER A 349 5.92 -3.42 -3.41
C SER A 349 6.16 -4.78 -2.77
N ILE A 350 6.57 -4.78 -1.49
CA ILE A 350 6.63 -5.96 -0.64
C ILE A 350 5.57 -5.82 0.43
N THR A 351 4.76 -6.87 0.62
CA THR A 351 3.76 -6.90 1.68
C THR A 351 3.93 -8.17 2.50
N LEU A 352 4.03 -8.02 3.82
CA LEU A 352 4.05 -9.12 4.76
C LEU A 352 2.87 -9.00 5.71
N SER A 353 1.98 -9.97 5.69
CA SER A 353 0.85 -10.09 6.62
C SER A 353 1.07 -11.27 7.56
N ILE A 354 0.84 -11.04 8.85
CA ILE A 354 0.81 -12.07 9.89
C ILE A 354 -0.61 -12.11 10.43
N PHE A 355 -1.25 -13.26 10.38
CA PHE A 355 -2.61 -13.50 10.87
C PHE A 355 -2.57 -14.10 12.27
N PHE A 356 -3.49 -13.67 13.16
CA PHE A 356 -3.57 -14.13 14.55
C PHE A 356 -5.02 -14.27 15.00
#